data_95b114e13394de4169c12e3ec39b3fb0
#
_entry.id   95b114e13394de4169c12e3ec39b3fb0
#
_cell.length_a   1.000
_cell.length_b   1.000
_cell.length_c   1.000
_cell.angle_alpha   90.00
_cell.angle_beta   90.00
_cell.angle_gamma   90.00
#
_symmetry.space_group_name_H-M   'P 1'
#
loop_
_entity.id
_entity.type
_entity.pdbx_description
1 polymer ?
#
loop_
_entity_poly.entity_id
_entity_poly.type
_entity_poly.pdbx_seq_one_letter_code
_entity_poly.pdbx_strand_id
1 'polypeptide(L)'
;MPDNSRFSSRCGLTFAVAGAFAAFLCHVPADAATLMVGAGQQYKQPSDAARAAHAGDTVKIAPGTYFDCAVWTQNHLTIEGTASGVVLTDKACQGKALFVVHADDVIIRNITFQRARVPDGNGAGIRAEGINLTIENDKFLNNEEGILAGNNPTSSIIIRDSVFEHNGACRHGCAHGVYVGNIALLRIENSRFFDTQVSHHIKSRAARTELVGNHIEDGPDGTASYEVDIPNGGALVMTGNVIEKGPNAENHSAAVMIGEEGVSQPTPELIFKDNVFTNDGHPTAFVRNITATPAQLIGNTFKGNDIKPLIGDGTVR
;
A
#
# COMPACT_ATOMS: atom_id res chain seq x y z
N MET A 1 9.19 -81.15 -72.25
CA MET A 1 9.00 -80.19 -73.32
C MET A 1 8.47 -78.94 -72.61
N PRO A 2 8.98 -77.82 -72.87
CA PRO A 2 9.68 -77.15 -71.75
C PRO A 2 8.80 -76.26 -70.87
N ASP A 3 9.19 -76.20 -69.69
CA ASP A 3 8.80 -75.50 -68.54
C ASP A 3 9.21 -73.98 -68.58
N ASN A 4 8.41 -73.06 -68.21
CA ASN A 4 8.71 -71.66 -68.13
C ASN A 4 8.25 -71.07 -66.76
N SER A 5 9.13 -71.20 -65.81
CA SER A 5 8.99 -70.55 -64.48
C SER A 5 9.34 -69.12 -64.56
N ARG A 6 8.37 -68.20 -64.24
CA ARG A 6 8.61 -66.77 -64.04
C ARG A 6 8.84 -66.46 -62.61
N PHE A 7 9.99 -65.92 -62.23
CA PHE A 7 10.30 -65.29 -60.95
C PHE A 7 9.58 -63.96 -60.85
N SER A 8 8.75 -63.83 -59.83
CA SER A 8 8.15 -62.57 -59.41
C SER A 8 8.87 -62.05 -58.16
N SER A 9 9.67 -61.02 -58.35
CA SER A 9 10.28 -60.24 -57.29
C SER A 9 9.26 -59.39 -56.58
N ARG A 10 8.96 -59.63 -55.31
CA ARG A 10 8.15 -58.69 -54.49
C ARG A 10 9.12 -57.81 -53.66
N CYS A 11 9.10 -56.52 -54.00
CA CYS A 11 9.74 -55.45 -53.24
C CYS A 11 8.95 -55.24 -51.97
N GLY A 12 9.51 -55.57 -50.82
CA GLY A 12 8.94 -55.27 -49.50
C GLY A 12 9.25 -53.85 -49.08
N LEU A 13 8.21 -53.03 -48.95
CA LEU A 13 8.32 -51.67 -48.39
C LEU A 13 8.25 -51.74 -46.87
N THR A 14 9.37 -51.52 -46.21
CA THR A 14 9.45 -51.42 -44.75
C THR A 14 9.10 -49.98 -44.37
N PHE A 15 7.93 -49.76 -43.76
CA PHE A 15 7.57 -48.49 -43.13
C PHE A 15 8.25 -48.37 -41.78
N ALA A 16 9.23 -47.49 -41.64
CA ALA A 16 9.77 -47.08 -40.36
C ALA A 16 8.82 -46.05 -39.72
N VAL A 17 8.12 -46.41 -38.65
CA VAL A 17 7.33 -45.52 -37.82
C VAL A 17 8.30 -44.82 -36.89
N ALA A 18 8.63 -43.57 -37.18
CA ALA A 18 9.33 -42.66 -36.26
C ALA A 18 8.34 -42.19 -35.19
N GLY A 19 8.36 -42.82 -34.02
CA GLY A 19 7.62 -42.36 -32.82
C GLY A 19 8.24 -41.07 -32.27
N ALA A 20 7.59 -39.94 -32.47
CA ALA A 20 7.93 -38.72 -31.76
C ALA A 20 7.50 -38.86 -30.30
N PHE A 21 8.45 -39.08 -29.40
CA PHE A 21 8.24 -38.95 -27.96
C PHE A 21 8.10 -37.45 -27.63
N ALA A 22 6.85 -36.97 -27.49
CA ALA A 22 6.59 -35.69 -26.86
C ALA A 22 6.87 -35.83 -25.36
N ALA A 23 8.02 -35.36 -24.90
CA ALA A 23 8.29 -35.21 -23.48
C ALA A 23 7.32 -34.19 -22.90
N PHE A 24 6.27 -34.63 -22.26
CA PHE A 24 5.46 -33.79 -21.36
C PHE A 24 6.34 -33.43 -20.18
N LEU A 25 6.90 -32.23 -20.17
CA LEU A 25 7.47 -31.62 -18.99
C LEU A 25 6.29 -31.37 -18.01
N CYS A 26 6.10 -32.32 -17.09
CA CYS A 26 5.27 -32.07 -15.90
C CYS A 26 5.92 -30.94 -15.16
N HIS A 27 5.32 -29.74 -15.26
CA HIS A 27 5.58 -28.65 -14.32
C HIS A 27 5.03 -29.10 -12.96
N VAL A 28 5.89 -29.65 -12.12
CA VAL A 28 5.61 -29.78 -10.68
C VAL A 28 5.63 -28.33 -10.18
N PRO A 29 4.53 -27.80 -9.58
CA PRO A 29 4.61 -26.53 -8.91
C PRO A 29 5.72 -26.63 -7.87
N ALA A 30 6.69 -25.72 -7.90
CA ALA A 30 7.69 -25.64 -6.86
C ALA A 30 6.96 -25.33 -5.54
N ASP A 31 7.17 -26.15 -4.51
CA ASP A 31 6.65 -25.87 -3.19
C ASP A 31 7.19 -24.52 -2.72
N ALA A 32 6.30 -23.70 -2.10
CA ALA A 32 6.66 -22.39 -1.58
C ALA A 32 7.83 -22.51 -0.58
N ALA A 33 8.94 -21.86 -0.86
CA ALA A 33 10.14 -21.92 -0.05
C ALA A 33 10.13 -20.84 1.05
N THR A 34 10.95 -21.06 2.08
CA THR A 34 11.24 -20.02 3.08
C THR A 34 12.68 -19.54 2.89
N LEU A 35 12.83 -18.25 2.60
CA LEU A 35 14.11 -17.57 2.42
C LEU A 35 14.47 -16.82 3.70
N MET A 36 15.57 -17.22 4.35
CA MET A 36 16.02 -16.62 5.61
C MET A 36 17.03 -15.50 5.36
N VAL A 37 16.76 -14.31 5.88
CA VAL A 37 17.59 -13.11 5.73
C VAL A 37 18.15 -12.68 7.08
N GLY A 38 19.43 -12.32 7.13
CA GLY A 38 20.10 -11.78 8.32
C GLY A 38 21.51 -12.28 8.52
N ALA A 39 22.11 -11.86 9.63
CA ALA A 39 23.45 -12.33 10.00
C ALA A 39 23.47 -13.86 10.20
N GLY A 40 24.39 -14.54 9.52
CA GLY A 40 24.47 -16.00 9.58
C GLY A 40 23.40 -16.77 8.82
N GLN A 41 22.47 -16.07 8.16
CA GLN A 41 21.42 -16.70 7.32
C GLN A 41 21.90 -16.86 5.88
N GLN A 42 21.09 -17.57 5.08
CA GLN A 42 21.33 -17.83 3.67
C GLN A 42 21.51 -16.52 2.88
N TYR A 43 20.66 -15.55 3.13
CA TYR A 43 20.73 -14.22 2.52
C TYR A 43 21.12 -13.20 3.57
N LYS A 44 22.05 -12.30 3.25
CA LYS A 44 22.51 -11.29 4.21
C LYS A 44 21.63 -10.03 4.18
N GLN A 45 21.05 -9.73 3.03
CA GLN A 45 20.25 -8.54 2.78
C GLN A 45 18.88 -8.91 2.19
N PRO A 46 17.83 -8.12 2.44
CA PRO A 46 16.53 -8.29 1.80
C PRO A 46 16.61 -8.29 0.26
N SER A 47 17.48 -7.47 -0.33
CA SER A 47 17.68 -7.44 -1.78
C SER A 47 18.26 -8.75 -2.35
N ASP A 48 19.03 -9.50 -1.57
CA ASP A 48 19.54 -10.81 -2.01
C ASP A 48 18.39 -11.81 -2.09
N ALA A 49 17.53 -11.84 -1.08
CA ALA A 49 16.34 -12.69 -1.06
C ALA A 49 15.37 -12.31 -2.17
N ALA A 50 15.16 -11.01 -2.43
CA ALA A 50 14.27 -10.55 -3.49
C ALA A 50 14.69 -11.05 -4.89
N ARG A 51 16.01 -11.13 -5.14
CA ARG A 51 16.53 -11.69 -6.40
C ARG A 51 16.38 -13.20 -6.52
N ALA A 52 16.30 -13.89 -5.41
CA ALA A 52 16.22 -15.36 -5.35
C ALA A 52 14.79 -15.89 -5.19
N ALA A 53 13.86 -15.04 -4.79
CA ALA A 53 12.48 -15.42 -4.52
C ALA A 53 11.76 -15.94 -5.78
N HIS A 54 10.82 -16.85 -5.57
CA HIS A 54 9.85 -17.33 -6.54
C HIS A 54 8.44 -17.03 -6.04
N ALA A 55 7.47 -17.11 -6.93
CA ALA A 55 6.07 -16.86 -6.57
C ALA A 55 5.61 -17.81 -5.45
N GLY A 56 4.94 -17.25 -4.45
CA GLY A 56 4.43 -17.98 -3.29
C GLY A 56 5.43 -18.13 -2.13
N ASP A 57 6.68 -17.73 -2.29
CA ASP A 57 7.69 -17.86 -1.24
C ASP A 57 7.40 -16.97 -0.02
N THR A 58 7.96 -17.38 1.12
CA THR A 58 7.99 -16.61 2.35
C THR A 58 9.43 -16.12 2.62
N VAL A 59 9.62 -14.80 2.74
CA VAL A 59 10.89 -14.19 3.12
C VAL A 59 10.85 -13.82 4.59
N LYS A 60 11.71 -14.45 5.41
CA LYS A 60 11.82 -14.22 6.85
C LYS A 60 13.07 -13.42 7.18
N ILE A 61 12.89 -12.20 7.66
CA ILE A 61 13.97 -11.27 7.96
C ILE A 61 14.23 -11.25 9.47
N ALA A 62 15.43 -11.61 9.86
CA ALA A 62 15.86 -11.58 11.27
C ALA A 62 16.02 -10.12 11.77
N PRO A 63 15.89 -9.86 13.08
CA PRO A 63 16.17 -8.55 13.66
C PRO A 63 17.55 -8.02 13.27
N GLY A 64 17.60 -6.74 12.91
CA GLY A 64 18.80 -6.05 12.46
C GLY A 64 18.49 -4.76 11.73
N THR A 65 19.50 -3.91 11.56
CA THR A 65 19.41 -2.69 10.74
C THR A 65 20.02 -2.96 9.38
N TYR A 66 19.19 -2.85 8.35
CA TYR A 66 19.53 -3.11 6.96
C TYR A 66 19.60 -1.80 6.18
N PHE A 67 20.82 -1.37 5.85
CA PHE A 67 21.08 -0.28 4.91
C PHE A 67 20.91 -0.82 3.49
N ASP A 68 19.69 -1.18 3.17
CA ASP A 68 19.34 -1.89 1.93
C ASP A 68 17.98 -1.45 1.41
N CYS A 69 17.73 -1.73 0.13
CA CYS A 69 16.43 -1.62 -0.50
C CYS A 69 16.17 -2.85 -1.37
N ALA A 70 14.93 -3.25 -1.55
CA ALA A 70 14.59 -4.43 -2.35
C ALA A 70 13.49 -4.13 -3.38
N VAL A 71 13.60 -4.79 -4.54
CA VAL A 71 12.60 -4.76 -5.60
C VAL A 71 11.96 -6.14 -5.68
N TRP A 72 10.68 -6.22 -5.36
CA TRP A 72 9.91 -7.45 -5.30
C TRP A 72 9.10 -7.62 -6.58
N THR A 73 9.36 -8.69 -7.34
CA THR A 73 8.76 -8.95 -8.65
C THR A 73 7.99 -10.27 -8.74
N GLN A 74 8.07 -11.11 -7.71
CA GLN A 74 7.40 -12.41 -7.68
C GLN A 74 6.08 -12.29 -6.92
N ASN A 75 4.99 -12.79 -7.50
CA ASN A 75 3.65 -12.69 -6.93
C ASN A 75 3.45 -13.60 -5.71
N HIS A 76 2.46 -13.29 -4.90
CA HIS A 76 2.02 -14.07 -3.74
C HIS A 76 3.11 -14.24 -2.66
N LEU A 77 4.00 -13.25 -2.51
CA LEU A 77 5.03 -13.28 -1.47
C LEU A 77 4.47 -12.91 -0.11
N THR A 78 4.99 -13.57 0.92
CA THR A 78 4.92 -13.09 2.30
C THR A 78 6.31 -12.63 2.74
N ILE A 79 6.46 -11.37 3.14
CA ILE A 79 7.72 -10.77 3.59
C ILE A 79 7.53 -10.35 5.04
N GLU A 80 8.23 -11.00 5.95
CA GLU A 80 7.98 -10.80 7.38
C GLU A 80 9.25 -10.66 8.22
N GLY A 81 9.21 -9.75 9.19
CA GLY A 81 10.15 -9.73 10.28
C GLY A 81 9.88 -10.89 11.24
N THR A 82 10.90 -11.67 11.61
CA THR A 82 10.74 -12.83 12.52
C THR A 82 10.51 -12.43 13.98
N ALA A 83 10.87 -11.18 14.34
CA ALA A 83 10.62 -10.55 15.62
C ALA A 83 10.71 -9.02 15.46
N SER A 84 10.44 -8.27 16.53
CA SER A 84 10.66 -6.82 16.56
C SER A 84 12.13 -6.46 16.31
N GLY A 85 12.39 -5.27 15.75
CA GLY A 85 13.74 -4.78 15.49
C GLY A 85 14.28 -5.11 14.09
N VAL A 86 13.43 -5.48 13.13
CA VAL A 86 13.78 -5.47 11.71
C VAL A 86 13.61 -4.05 11.19
N VAL A 87 14.71 -3.41 10.77
CA VAL A 87 14.72 -2.02 10.32
C VAL A 87 15.38 -1.91 8.95
N LEU A 88 14.63 -1.43 7.95
CA LEU A 88 15.17 -0.99 6.66
C LEU A 88 15.33 0.53 6.67
N THR A 89 16.46 1.02 6.14
CA THR A 89 16.80 2.43 6.32
C THR A 89 17.74 2.99 5.23
N ASP A 90 17.59 4.29 4.96
CA ASP A 90 18.55 5.17 4.28
C ASP A 90 18.90 4.81 2.83
N LYS A 91 18.30 3.82 2.20
CA LYS A 91 18.64 3.43 0.83
C LYS A 91 17.36 3.17 0.02
N ALA A 92 17.15 3.92 -1.05
CA ALA A 92 16.03 3.74 -1.94
C ALA A 92 16.43 3.04 -3.25
N CYS A 93 15.66 2.04 -3.67
CA CYS A 93 15.78 1.40 -4.96
C CYS A 93 15.03 2.20 -6.02
N GLN A 94 15.53 2.19 -7.24
CA GLN A 94 14.92 2.82 -8.43
C GLN A 94 14.62 4.31 -8.25
N GLY A 95 15.25 4.99 -7.27
CA GLY A 95 14.90 6.36 -6.93
C GLY A 95 13.48 6.51 -6.38
N LYS A 96 12.91 5.46 -5.75
CA LYS A 96 11.51 5.41 -5.33
C LYS A 96 11.33 5.08 -3.83
N ALA A 97 11.84 3.94 -3.34
CA ALA A 97 11.48 3.44 -2.03
C ALA A 97 12.49 2.46 -1.42
N LEU A 98 12.36 2.20 -0.11
CA LEU A 98 13.05 1.09 0.55
C LEU A 98 12.58 -0.26 0.00
N PHE A 99 11.26 -0.45 -0.14
CA PHE A 99 10.70 -1.57 -0.90
C PHE A 99 9.92 -1.06 -2.11
N VAL A 100 10.28 -1.55 -3.30
CA VAL A 100 9.49 -1.36 -4.52
C VAL A 100 8.81 -2.69 -4.85
N VAL A 101 7.48 -2.69 -4.81
CA VAL A 101 6.66 -3.89 -4.98
C VAL A 101 5.96 -3.83 -6.33
N HIS A 102 6.54 -4.53 -7.33
CA HIS A 102 5.90 -4.74 -8.64
C HIS A 102 5.02 -5.99 -8.65
N ALA A 103 5.18 -6.83 -7.64
CA ALA A 103 4.50 -8.10 -7.48
C ALA A 103 3.03 -7.93 -7.06
N ASP A 104 2.20 -8.88 -7.44
CA ASP A 104 0.80 -8.95 -7.03
C ASP A 104 0.61 -9.82 -5.78
N ASP A 105 -0.43 -9.51 -4.99
CA ASP A 105 -0.87 -10.26 -3.81
C ASP A 105 0.25 -10.46 -2.78
N VAL A 106 0.92 -9.36 -2.40
CA VAL A 106 2.03 -9.37 -1.44
C VAL A 106 1.55 -9.01 -0.04
N ILE A 107 2.05 -9.75 0.95
CA ILE A 107 1.88 -9.44 2.38
C ILE A 107 3.22 -9.01 2.95
N ILE A 108 3.26 -7.85 3.62
CA ILE A 108 4.44 -7.36 4.33
C ILE A 108 4.05 -7.15 5.79
N ARG A 109 4.90 -7.62 6.73
CA ARG A 109 4.58 -7.47 8.14
C ARG A 109 5.81 -7.47 9.08
N ASN A 110 5.63 -6.82 10.23
CA ASN A 110 6.60 -6.76 11.33
C ASN A 110 7.94 -6.10 10.95
N ILE A 111 7.91 -5.08 10.08
CA ILE A 111 9.10 -4.38 9.59
C ILE A 111 8.99 -2.89 9.89
N THR A 112 10.11 -2.25 10.20
CA THR A 112 10.24 -0.80 10.29
C THR A 112 10.92 -0.26 9.03
N PHE A 113 10.26 0.66 8.34
CA PHE A 113 10.75 1.41 7.18
C PHE A 113 11.04 2.84 7.62
N GLN A 114 12.29 3.28 7.53
CA GLN A 114 12.61 4.63 7.98
C GLN A 114 13.61 5.36 7.10
N ARG A 115 13.50 6.70 7.10
CA ARG A 115 14.42 7.65 6.45
C ARG A 115 14.57 7.42 4.94
N ALA A 116 13.52 6.97 4.26
CA ALA A 116 13.51 6.93 2.80
C ALA A 116 13.60 8.36 2.24
N ARG A 117 14.59 8.61 1.41
CA ARG A 117 14.84 9.91 0.76
C ARG A 117 15.24 9.68 -0.68
N VAL A 118 14.67 10.49 -1.58
CA VAL A 118 15.03 10.49 -3.01
C VAL A 118 15.11 11.93 -3.54
N PRO A 119 15.81 12.17 -4.67
CA PRO A 119 15.93 13.52 -5.22
C PRO A 119 14.60 14.22 -5.48
N ASP A 120 13.57 13.47 -5.89
CA ASP A 120 12.24 14.00 -6.21
C ASP A 120 11.40 14.39 -4.97
N GLY A 121 11.88 14.06 -3.75
CA GLY A 121 11.22 14.42 -2.50
C GLY A 121 10.00 13.55 -2.15
N ASN A 122 9.90 12.34 -2.72
CA ASN A 122 8.82 11.38 -2.45
C ASN A 122 9.34 9.96 -2.15
N GLY A 123 10.51 9.88 -1.51
CA GLY A 123 11.11 8.62 -1.09
C GLY A 123 10.20 7.89 -0.11
N ALA A 124 9.69 6.73 -0.54
CA ALA A 124 8.71 5.99 0.23
C ALA A 124 9.32 4.86 1.06
N GLY A 125 8.68 4.53 2.18
CA GLY A 125 8.93 3.27 2.84
C GLY A 125 8.60 2.12 1.89
N ILE A 126 7.40 2.14 1.30
CA ILE A 126 6.97 1.19 0.27
C ILE A 126 6.40 1.93 -0.94
N ARG A 127 6.88 1.58 -2.14
CA ARG A 127 6.27 1.94 -3.42
C ARG A 127 5.48 0.74 -3.96
N ALA A 128 4.15 0.82 -3.93
CA ALA A 128 3.25 -0.22 -4.41
C ALA A 128 2.92 0.01 -5.89
N GLU A 129 3.41 -0.85 -6.76
CA GLU A 129 3.23 -0.78 -8.23
C GLU A 129 2.55 -2.03 -8.81
N GLY A 130 2.37 -3.11 -7.99
CA GLY A 130 1.60 -4.30 -8.32
C GLY A 130 0.12 -4.20 -7.89
N ILE A 131 -0.57 -5.33 -7.95
CA ILE A 131 -1.98 -5.46 -7.55
C ILE A 131 -2.05 -6.08 -6.16
N ASN A 132 -2.89 -5.54 -5.28
CA ASN A 132 -3.16 -6.01 -3.93
C ASN A 132 -1.90 -6.06 -3.02
N LEU A 133 -1.91 -5.21 -2.02
CA LEU A 133 -0.88 -5.18 -0.99
C LEU A 133 -1.54 -5.21 0.39
N THR A 134 -1.06 -6.10 1.25
CA THR A 134 -1.45 -6.15 2.66
C THR A 134 -0.25 -5.78 3.53
N ILE A 135 -0.46 -4.84 4.44
CA ILE A 135 0.51 -4.33 5.41
C ILE A 135 -0.01 -4.63 6.81
N GLU A 136 0.79 -5.31 7.65
CA GLU A 136 0.36 -5.71 8.99
C GLU A 136 1.46 -5.47 10.02
N ASN A 137 1.17 -4.69 11.05
CA ASN A 137 2.09 -4.42 12.16
C ASN A 137 3.45 -3.86 11.71
N ASP A 138 3.44 -2.99 10.70
CA ASP A 138 4.63 -2.31 10.20
C ASP A 138 4.76 -0.90 10.76
N LYS A 139 5.97 -0.33 10.67
CA LYS A 139 6.23 1.05 11.07
C LYS A 139 6.87 1.83 9.93
N PHE A 140 6.35 3.01 9.67
CA PHE A 140 6.86 3.95 8.69
C PHE A 140 7.28 5.23 9.41
N LEU A 141 8.59 5.41 9.59
CA LEU A 141 9.13 6.45 10.46
C LEU A 141 10.01 7.42 9.68
N ASN A 142 9.65 8.71 9.72
CA ASN A 142 10.47 9.77 9.14
C ASN A 142 10.88 9.49 7.69
N ASN A 143 9.93 9.06 6.85
CA ASN A 143 10.12 8.96 5.39
C ASN A 143 9.63 10.24 4.71
N GLU A 144 10.02 10.51 3.46
CA GLU A 144 9.33 11.54 2.67
C GLU A 144 7.90 11.10 2.39
N GLU A 145 7.68 9.81 2.09
CA GLU A 145 6.37 9.19 1.95
C GLU A 145 6.32 7.89 2.76
N GLY A 146 5.26 7.61 3.51
CA GLY A 146 5.15 6.32 4.16
C GLY A 146 4.90 5.21 3.13
N ILE A 147 3.76 5.27 2.46
CA ILE A 147 3.39 4.37 1.34
C ILE A 147 2.90 5.20 0.16
N LEU A 148 3.45 4.92 -1.03
CA LEU A 148 3.02 5.53 -2.27
C LEU A 148 2.57 4.47 -3.27
N ALA A 149 1.30 4.54 -3.70
CA ALA A 149 0.75 3.65 -4.72
C ALA A 149 0.34 4.43 -5.98
N GLY A 150 0.62 3.86 -7.13
CA GLY A 150 0.19 4.39 -8.43
C GLY A 150 -1.28 4.11 -8.75
N ASN A 151 -1.68 4.42 -9.97
CA ASN A 151 -3.02 4.12 -10.47
C ASN A 151 -3.12 2.65 -10.89
N ASN A 152 -4.03 1.92 -10.28
CA ASN A 152 -4.43 0.58 -10.69
C ASN A 152 -5.87 0.31 -10.20
N PRO A 153 -6.91 0.55 -11.02
CA PRO A 153 -8.31 0.49 -10.60
C PRO A 153 -8.78 -0.88 -10.11
N THR A 154 -7.99 -1.93 -10.26
CA THR A 154 -8.32 -3.28 -9.76
C THR A 154 -7.61 -3.62 -8.45
N SER A 155 -6.66 -2.79 -8.01
CA SER A 155 -5.84 -3.04 -6.83
C SER A 155 -6.57 -2.65 -5.54
N SER A 156 -6.35 -3.42 -4.48
CA SER A 156 -6.73 -3.10 -3.11
C SER A 156 -5.50 -3.02 -2.22
N ILE A 157 -5.47 -2.00 -1.35
CA ILE A 157 -4.44 -1.86 -0.33
C ILE A 157 -5.10 -1.94 1.03
N ILE A 158 -4.65 -2.89 1.85
CA ILE A 158 -5.14 -3.14 3.20
C ILE A 158 -4.01 -2.87 4.18
N ILE A 159 -4.23 -2.00 5.15
CA ILE A 159 -3.24 -1.64 6.18
C ILE A 159 -3.87 -1.91 7.55
N ARG A 160 -3.19 -2.70 8.41
CA ARG A 160 -3.66 -3.04 9.74
C ARG A 160 -2.58 -2.87 10.79
N ASP A 161 -2.98 -2.46 11.99
CA ASP A 161 -2.15 -2.45 13.19
C ASP A 161 -0.78 -1.77 12.98
N SER A 162 -0.70 -0.76 12.10
CA SER A 162 0.54 -0.16 11.63
C SER A 162 0.72 1.28 12.13
N VAL A 163 1.96 1.76 12.15
CA VAL A 163 2.32 3.08 12.66
C VAL A 163 2.98 3.91 11.56
N PHE A 164 2.48 5.12 11.37
CA PHE A 164 3.03 6.14 10.48
C PHE A 164 3.38 7.37 11.32
N GLU A 165 4.66 7.66 11.49
CA GLU A 165 5.12 8.73 12.35
C GLU A 165 6.16 9.60 11.66
N HIS A 166 5.98 10.93 11.74
CA HIS A 166 6.89 11.92 11.20
C HIS A 166 7.20 11.73 9.70
N ASN A 167 6.21 11.26 8.92
CA ASN A 167 6.32 11.21 7.46
C ASN A 167 5.82 12.53 6.86
N GLY A 168 6.14 12.75 5.60
CA GLY A 168 5.75 13.94 4.86
C GLY A 168 6.92 14.81 4.44
N ALA A 169 6.82 15.38 3.26
CA ALA A 169 7.77 16.36 2.72
C ALA A 169 7.13 17.12 1.56
N CYS A 170 7.50 18.38 1.37
CA CYS A 170 7.10 19.15 0.20
C CYS A 170 8.34 19.77 -0.45
N ARG A 171 8.78 19.27 -1.63
CA ARG A 171 9.91 19.81 -2.41
C ARG A 171 9.52 20.11 -3.85
N HIS A 172 9.27 19.11 -4.67
CA HIS A 172 8.81 19.20 -6.05
C HIS A 172 7.34 18.77 -6.22
N GLY A 173 6.68 18.53 -5.16
CA GLY A 173 5.35 18.08 -4.88
C GLY A 173 5.29 17.73 -3.41
N CYS A 174 4.11 17.40 -2.91
CA CYS A 174 3.98 17.01 -1.51
C CYS A 174 3.82 15.49 -1.39
N ALA A 175 4.55 14.92 -0.45
CA ALA A 175 4.52 13.54 -0.05
C ALA A 175 3.81 13.40 1.30
N HIS A 176 3.24 12.25 1.61
CA HIS A 176 2.22 12.07 2.63
C HIS A 176 2.54 10.89 3.58
N GLY A 177 1.76 10.71 4.64
CA GLY A 177 1.81 9.47 5.42
C GLY A 177 1.46 8.26 4.55
N VAL A 178 0.31 8.31 3.89
CA VAL A 178 -0.11 7.35 2.86
C VAL A 178 -0.69 8.11 1.68
N TYR A 179 -0.23 7.81 0.46
CA TYR A 179 -0.85 8.30 -0.76
C TYR A 179 -1.16 7.14 -1.70
N VAL A 180 -2.42 7.00 -2.07
CA VAL A 180 -2.85 6.05 -3.10
C VAL A 180 -3.49 6.77 -4.28
N GLY A 181 -3.08 6.36 -5.49
CA GLY A 181 -3.69 6.80 -6.73
C GLY A 181 -5.09 6.20 -6.94
N ASN A 182 -5.55 6.18 -8.19
CA ASN A 182 -6.84 5.56 -8.52
C ASN A 182 -6.72 4.03 -8.40
N ILE A 183 -7.13 3.49 -7.25
CA ILE A 183 -7.24 2.06 -6.94
C ILE A 183 -8.68 1.70 -6.57
N ALA A 184 -9.01 0.40 -6.52
CA ALA A 184 -10.36 -0.06 -6.13
C ALA A 184 -10.67 0.27 -4.66
N LEU A 185 -9.77 -0.08 -3.75
CA LEU A 185 -9.99 0.02 -2.30
C LEU A 185 -8.71 0.40 -1.56
N LEU A 186 -8.81 1.41 -0.70
CA LEU A 186 -7.91 1.62 0.42
C LEU A 186 -8.68 1.32 1.72
N ARG A 187 -8.19 0.36 2.51
CA ARG A 187 -8.74 0.08 3.84
C ARG A 187 -7.64 0.16 4.89
N ILE A 188 -7.84 0.98 5.92
CA ILE A 188 -6.90 1.15 7.02
C ILE A 188 -7.65 0.87 8.33
N GLU A 189 -7.11 -0.06 9.13
CA GLU A 189 -7.72 -0.51 10.38
C GLU A 189 -6.72 -0.45 11.53
N ASN A 190 -7.18 0.00 12.71
CA ASN A 190 -6.45 -0.03 13.97
C ASN A 190 -5.02 0.53 13.86
N SER A 191 -4.79 1.48 12.99
CA SER A 191 -3.48 2.04 12.70
C SER A 191 -3.33 3.45 13.28
N ARG A 192 -2.10 3.87 13.49
CA ARG A 192 -1.79 5.18 14.03
C ARG A 192 -1.01 6.02 13.03
N PHE A 193 -1.50 7.24 12.80
CA PHE A 193 -0.83 8.32 12.08
C PHE A 193 -0.53 9.43 13.06
N PHE A 194 0.71 9.85 13.14
CA PHE A 194 1.13 10.83 14.12
C PHE A 194 2.22 11.75 13.56
N ASP A 195 2.12 13.05 13.90
CA ASP A 195 3.17 14.03 13.61
C ASP A 195 3.57 14.07 12.12
N THR A 196 2.61 13.99 11.20
CA THR A 196 2.90 14.14 9.78
C THR A 196 3.38 15.57 9.50
N GLN A 197 4.49 15.69 8.76
CA GLN A 197 5.13 16.96 8.43
C GLN A 197 4.65 17.46 7.08
N VAL A 198 3.92 18.59 7.09
CA VAL A 198 3.27 19.16 5.90
C VAL A 198 2.33 18.16 5.20
N SER A 199 1.58 18.57 4.16
CA SER A 199 0.82 17.62 3.37
C SER A 199 -0.31 16.91 4.17
N HIS A 200 -0.54 15.60 4.04
CA HIS A 200 -1.67 14.92 4.66
C HIS A 200 -1.24 13.61 5.33
N HIS A 201 -1.92 13.21 6.40
CA HIS A 201 -1.72 11.87 6.95
C HIS A 201 -2.13 10.81 5.93
N ILE A 202 -3.32 10.98 5.32
CA ILE A 202 -3.86 10.04 4.34
C ILE A 202 -4.41 10.83 3.15
N LYS A 203 -3.86 10.58 1.95
CA LYS A 203 -4.40 11.06 0.67
C LYS A 203 -4.86 9.87 -0.16
N SER A 204 -6.14 9.86 -0.52
CA SER A 204 -6.71 8.73 -1.28
C SER A 204 -7.49 9.18 -2.51
N ARG A 205 -7.12 8.63 -3.66
CA ARG A 205 -7.87 8.73 -4.91
C ARG A 205 -8.58 7.41 -5.26
N ALA A 206 -8.70 6.50 -4.28
CA ALA A 206 -9.37 5.23 -4.45
C ALA A 206 -10.86 5.40 -4.75
N ALA A 207 -11.42 4.46 -5.49
CA ALA A 207 -12.87 4.39 -5.69
C ALA A 207 -13.64 4.22 -4.38
N ARG A 208 -13.00 3.56 -3.40
CA ARG A 208 -13.50 3.39 -2.02
C ARG A 208 -12.39 3.54 -1.00
N THR A 209 -12.62 4.32 0.05
CA THR A 209 -11.72 4.45 1.21
C THR A 209 -12.49 4.09 2.48
N GLU A 210 -11.91 3.19 3.28
CA GLU A 210 -12.47 2.75 4.56
C GLU A 210 -11.43 2.96 5.67
N LEU A 211 -11.77 3.75 6.69
CA LEU A 211 -10.93 4.03 7.84
C LEU A 211 -11.65 3.60 9.11
N VAL A 212 -11.15 2.57 9.80
CA VAL A 212 -11.84 1.93 10.93
C VAL A 212 -10.94 1.86 12.15
N GLY A 213 -11.33 2.49 13.25
CA GLY A 213 -10.65 2.39 14.54
C GLY A 213 -9.23 2.96 14.55
N ASN A 214 -8.91 3.91 13.68
CA ASN A 214 -7.58 4.49 13.59
C ASN A 214 -7.41 5.69 14.54
N HIS A 215 -6.16 5.99 14.87
CA HIS A 215 -5.74 7.24 15.46
C HIS A 215 -5.01 8.08 14.40
N ILE A 216 -5.52 9.26 14.07
CA ILE A 216 -5.00 10.16 13.05
C ILE A 216 -4.82 11.52 13.71
N GLU A 217 -3.60 11.82 14.17
CA GLU A 217 -3.33 12.90 15.12
C GLU A 217 -2.08 13.69 14.70
N ASP A 218 -2.19 15.00 14.62
CA ASP A 218 -1.03 15.88 14.43
C ASP A 218 -0.13 15.90 15.65
N GLY A 219 -0.73 15.94 16.84
CA GLY A 219 -0.01 16.21 18.07
C GLY A 219 0.56 17.64 18.12
N PRO A 220 1.48 17.91 19.06
CA PRO A 220 2.01 19.27 19.27
C PRO A 220 2.96 19.75 18.17
N ASP A 221 3.60 18.84 17.43
CA ASP A 221 4.69 19.16 16.49
C ASP A 221 4.30 18.88 15.03
N GLY A 222 3.20 18.16 14.78
CA GLY A 222 2.69 17.87 13.45
C GLY A 222 2.16 19.12 12.74
N THR A 223 2.32 19.12 11.43
CA THR A 223 1.94 20.27 10.60
C THR A 223 1.08 19.84 9.41
N ALA A 224 0.36 18.72 9.53
CA ALA A 224 -0.43 18.19 8.43
C ALA A 224 -1.47 19.24 7.95
N SER A 225 -1.67 19.25 6.63
CA SER A 225 -2.68 20.13 6.00
C SER A 225 -4.09 19.56 6.23
N TYR A 226 -4.30 18.30 5.87
CA TYR A 226 -5.52 17.55 6.20
C TYR A 226 -5.16 16.22 6.86
N GLU A 227 -5.98 15.76 7.80
CA GLU A 227 -5.87 14.42 8.36
C GLU A 227 -6.25 13.38 7.30
N VAL A 228 -7.31 13.68 6.53
CA VAL A 228 -7.75 12.84 5.40
C VAL A 228 -8.11 13.73 4.22
N ASP A 229 -7.50 13.45 3.06
CA ASP A 229 -7.81 14.10 1.78
C ASP A 229 -8.34 13.08 0.76
N ILE A 230 -9.56 13.31 0.26
CA ILE A 230 -10.21 12.54 -0.80
C ILE A 230 -10.43 13.48 -2.01
N PRO A 231 -9.34 13.84 -2.72
CA PRO A 231 -9.34 15.01 -3.59
C PRO A 231 -10.25 14.91 -4.81
N ASN A 232 -10.53 13.66 -5.26
CA ASN A 232 -11.31 13.43 -6.48
C ASN A 232 -12.69 12.78 -6.24
N GLY A 233 -13.16 12.72 -5.00
CA GLY A 233 -14.34 11.95 -4.63
C GLY A 233 -13.99 10.46 -4.47
N GLY A 234 -15.00 9.59 -4.58
CA GLY A 234 -14.96 8.18 -4.19
C GLY A 234 -15.82 7.94 -2.96
N ALA A 235 -16.18 6.69 -2.67
CA ALA A 235 -16.86 6.34 -1.43
C ALA A 235 -15.91 6.53 -0.24
N LEU A 236 -16.39 7.15 0.84
CA LEU A 236 -15.64 7.28 2.09
C LEU A 236 -16.47 6.78 3.26
N VAL A 237 -15.91 5.83 4.02
CA VAL A 237 -16.49 5.33 5.27
C VAL A 237 -15.46 5.47 6.39
N MET A 238 -15.76 6.29 7.39
CA MET A 238 -14.93 6.50 8.58
C MET A 238 -15.70 6.09 9.82
N THR A 239 -15.24 5.06 10.53
CA THR A 239 -15.96 4.53 11.70
C THR A 239 -15.04 4.35 12.91
N GLY A 240 -15.42 4.93 14.05
CA GLY A 240 -14.75 4.72 15.32
C GLY A 240 -13.32 5.24 15.38
N ASN A 241 -12.94 6.21 14.54
CA ASN A 241 -11.59 6.78 14.55
C ASN A 241 -11.47 7.89 15.61
N VAL A 242 -10.26 8.05 16.13
CA VAL A 242 -9.84 9.21 16.91
C VAL A 242 -9.03 10.10 15.99
N ILE A 243 -9.45 11.35 15.85
CA ILE A 243 -8.87 12.31 14.91
C ILE A 243 -8.53 13.58 15.68
N GLU A 244 -7.35 14.10 15.50
CA GLU A 244 -6.93 15.34 16.15
C GLU A 244 -6.24 16.24 15.12
N LYS A 245 -6.70 17.51 15.07
CA LYS A 245 -6.04 18.57 14.32
C LYS A 245 -5.25 19.45 15.28
N GLY A 246 -3.94 19.43 15.07
CA GLY A 246 -2.98 20.05 15.97
C GLY A 246 -2.90 21.57 15.85
N PRO A 247 -2.23 22.22 16.81
CA PRO A 247 -2.09 23.67 16.85
C PRO A 247 -1.23 24.23 15.71
N ASN A 248 -0.34 23.40 15.14
CA ASN A 248 0.58 23.79 14.08
C ASN A 248 0.15 23.30 12.69
N ALA A 249 -1.08 22.79 12.55
CA ALA A 249 -1.60 22.34 11.26
C ALA A 249 -1.43 23.43 10.18
N GLU A 250 -0.93 23.05 9.00
CA GLU A 250 -0.69 23.99 7.89
C GLU A 250 -1.98 24.60 7.33
N ASN A 251 -3.08 23.85 7.38
CA ASN A 251 -4.36 24.24 6.82
C ASN A 251 -5.47 24.10 7.88
N HIS A 252 -6.26 25.17 8.05
CA HIS A 252 -7.33 25.21 9.03
C HIS A 252 -8.73 25.04 8.44
N SER A 253 -8.86 24.74 7.13
CA SER A 253 -10.17 24.69 6.48
C SER A 253 -11.01 23.47 6.87
N ALA A 254 -10.37 22.32 7.09
CA ALA A 254 -11.02 21.08 7.51
C ALA A 254 -10.01 20.04 8.02
N ALA A 255 -10.50 19.06 8.79
CA ALA A 255 -9.77 17.83 9.07
C ALA A 255 -9.91 16.84 7.90
N VAL A 256 -11.12 16.62 7.41
CA VAL A 256 -11.41 15.77 6.27
C VAL A 256 -11.88 16.60 5.09
N MET A 257 -11.13 16.57 3.99
CA MET A 257 -11.43 17.28 2.76
C MET A 257 -11.87 16.30 1.66
N ILE A 258 -12.95 16.65 0.93
CA ILE A 258 -13.50 15.79 -0.11
C ILE A 258 -13.82 16.60 -1.36
N GLY A 259 -13.18 16.25 -2.50
CA GLY A 259 -13.49 16.79 -3.82
C GLY A 259 -12.70 18.04 -4.22
N GLU A 260 -11.66 18.46 -3.49
CA GLU A 260 -10.94 19.71 -3.70
C GLU A 260 -10.28 19.82 -5.07
N GLU A 261 -9.76 18.70 -5.60
CA GLU A 261 -9.09 18.68 -6.91
C GLU A 261 -10.06 18.35 -8.07
N GLY A 262 -11.38 18.41 -7.82
CA GLY A 262 -12.42 18.10 -8.80
C GLY A 262 -12.92 16.65 -8.71
N VAL A 263 -14.24 16.50 -8.65
CA VAL A 263 -14.91 15.21 -8.45
C VAL A 263 -14.91 14.43 -9.75
N SER A 264 -13.98 13.50 -9.90
CA SER A 264 -13.84 12.61 -11.07
C SER A 264 -14.18 11.15 -10.77
N GLN A 265 -14.25 10.77 -9.49
CA GLN A 265 -14.68 9.44 -9.04
C GLN A 265 -16.17 9.45 -8.65
N PRO A 266 -16.95 8.41 -8.97
CA PRO A 266 -18.26 8.22 -8.39
C PRO A 266 -18.19 8.24 -6.86
N THR A 267 -19.05 9.05 -6.24
CA THR A 267 -19.09 9.21 -4.78
C THR A 267 -20.45 8.70 -4.27
N PRO A 268 -20.67 7.36 -4.16
CA PRO A 268 -21.97 6.80 -3.82
C PRO A 268 -22.36 7.01 -2.36
N GLU A 269 -21.38 7.16 -1.46
CA GLU A 269 -21.62 7.35 -0.03
C GLU A 269 -20.48 8.09 0.66
N LEU A 270 -20.85 8.90 1.66
CA LEU A 270 -19.95 9.60 2.58
C LEU A 270 -20.47 9.37 4.00
N ILE A 271 -19.86 8.44 4.75
CA ILE A 271 -20.34 8.03 6.07
C ILE A 271 -19.26 8.29 7.12
N PHE A 272 -19.61 9.03 8.17
CA PHE A 272 -18.78 9.32 9.33
C PHE A 272 -19.53 8.88 10.57
N LYS A 273 -19.13 7.77 11.17
CA LYS A 273 -19.88 7.16 12.27
C LYS A 273 -19.01 6.96 13.50
N ASP A 274 -19.50 7.40 14.65
CA ASP A 274 -18.90 7.15 15.99
C ASP A 274 -17.42 7.59 16.06
N ASN A 275 -17.01 8.62 15.31
CA ASN A 275 -15.65 9.16 15.39
C ASN A 275 -15.56 10.20 16.50
N VAL A 276 -14.38 10.36 17.06
CA VAL A 276 -14.04 11.44 17.99
C VAL A 276 -13.11 12.40 17.28
N PHE A 277 -13.51 13.64 17.11
CA PHE A 277 -12.67 14.70 16.53
C PHE A 277 -12.33 15.75 17.58
N THR A 278 -11.04 16.00 17.75
CA THR A 278 -10.49 17.05 18.61
C THR A 278 -9.82 18.12 17.76
N ASN A 279 -10.07 19.39 18.04
CA ASN A 279 -9.37 20.51 17.43
C ASN A 279 -8.60 21.29 18.50
N ASP A 280 -7.29 21.20 18.49
CA ASP A 280 -6.41 21.93 19.41
C ASP A 280 -5.82 23.20 18.78
N GLY A 281 -6.14 23.43 17.51
CA GLY A 281 -5.67 24.57 16.71
C GLY A 281 -6.68 25.68 16.51
N HIS A 282 -6.64 26.25 15.33
CA HIS A 282 -7.53 27.31 14.86
C HIS A 282 -8.94 26.80 14.52
N PRO A 283 -9.97 27.69 14.43
CA PRO A 283 -11.30 27.28 13.99
C PRO A 283 -11.27 26.46 12.70
N THR A 284 -11.93 25.31 12.69
CA THR A 284 -11.89 24.36 11.57
C THR A 284 -13.20 23.61 11.38
N ALA A 285 -13.38 22.97 10.24
CA ALA A 285 -14.44 21.97 10.05
C ALA A 285 -13.91 20.55 10.30
N PHE A 286 -14.77 19.68 10.84
CA PHE A 286 -14.45 18.26 10.83
C PHE A 286 -14.48 17.71 9.41
N VAL A 287 -15.58 17.93 8.67
CA VAL A 287 -15.73 17.50 7.28
C VAL A 287 -16.03 18.70 6.39
N ARG A 288 -15.30 18.84 5.29
CA ARG A 288 -15.64 19.72 4.18
C ARG A 288 -15.90 18.90 2.92
N ASN A 289 -17.17 18.87 2.51
CA ASN A 289 -17.65 18.10 1.37
C ASN A 289 -18.00 19.05 0.21
N ILE A 290 -17.29 18.94 -0.91
CA ILE A 290 -17.54 19.71 -2.13
C ILE A 290 -18.30 18.89 -3.17
N THR A 291 -18.53 17.61 -2.91
CA THR A 291 -19.27 16.73 -3.81
C THR A 291 -20.78 16.97 -3.73
N ALA A 292 -21.52 16.46 -4.70
CA ALA A 292 -22.99 16.48 -4.68
C ALA A 292 -23.62 15.39 -3.80
N THR A 293 -22.82 14.46 -3.24
CA THR A 293 -23.33 13.39 -2.38
C THR A 293 -23.41 13.89 -0.95
N PRO A 294 -24.60 13.83 -0.30
CA PRO A 294 -24.72 14.29 1.09
C PRO A 294 -23.88 13.44 2.06
N ALA A 295 -23.07 14.12 2.90
CA ALA A 295 -22.32 13.46 3.96
C ALA A 295 -23.24 13.11 5.15
N GLN A 296 -23.07 11.93 5.72
CA GLN A 296 -23.82 11.44 6.88
C GLN A 296 -22.90 11.36 8.09
N LEU A 297 -23.05 12.31 9.04
CA LEU A 297 -22.34 12.33 10.31
C LEU A 297 -23.25 11.78 11.40
N ILE A 298 -22.90 10.60 11.96
CA ILE A 298 -23.76 9.86 12.88
C ILE A 298 -22.97 9.54 14.15
N GLY A 299 -23.45 10.03 15.31
CA GLY A 299 -22.87 9.70 16.61
C GLY A 299 -21.44 10.19 16.84
N ASN A 300 -20.95 11.14 16.03
CA ASN A 300 -19.60 11.68 16.19
C ASN A 300 -19.51 12.62 17.39
N THR A 301 -18.37 12.62 18.06
CA THR A 301 -18.08 13.50 19.20
C THR A 301 -17.06 14.56 18.80
N PHE A 302 -17.32 15.81 19.20
CA PHE A 302 -16.47 16.95 18.89
C PHE A 302 -15.92 17.56 20.19
N LYS A 303 -14.59 17.84 20.23
CA LYS A 303 -13.88 18.38 21.40
C LYS A 303 -12.91 19.49 20.97
N GLY A 304 -12.61 20.40 21.88
CA GLY A 304 -11.61 21.46 21.66
C GLY A 304 -12.21 22.73 21.05
N ASN A 305 -11.41 23.43 20.25
CA ASN A 305 -11.70 24.79 19.80
C ASN A 305 -12.62 24.81 18.57
N ASP A 306 -13.54 25.74 18.54
CA ASP A 306 -14.35 26.18 17.39
C ASP A 306 -14.46 25.19 16.20
N ILE A 307 -15.28 24.15 16.37
CA ILE A 307 -15.49 23.10 15.39
C ILE A 307 -16.80 23.29 14.65
N LYS A 308 -16.76 23.36 13.34
CA LYS A 308 -17.92 23.19 12.47
C LYS A 308 -18.02 21.71 12.05
N PRO A 309 -19.06 20.96 12.49
CA PRO A 309 -19.15 19.55 12.16
C PRO A 309 -19.10 19.25 10.66
N LEU A 310 -19.80 20.06 9.84
CA LEU A 310 -19.88 19.87 8.39
C LEU A 310 -19.93 21.20 7.64
N ILE A 311 -19.15 21.32 6.58
CA ILE A 311 -19.30 22.31 5.51
C ILE A 311 -19.64 21.56 4.23
N GLY A 312 -20.73 21.95 3.55
CA GLY A 312 -21.25 21.27 2.36
C GLY A 312 -22.56 20.53 2.64
N ASP A 313 -22.99 19.71 1.70
CA ASP A 313 -24.27 18.99 1.81
C ASP A 313 -24.16 17.76 2.71
N GLY A 314 -25.19 17.56 3.56
CA GLY A 314 -25.26 16.39 4.44
C GLY A 314 -26.09 16.59 5.71
N THR A 315 -25.99 15.62 6.61
CA THR A 315 -26.72 15.57 7.88
C THR A 315 -25.79 15.30 9.05
N VAL A 316 -26.09 15.92 10.20
CA VAL A 316 -25.39 15.68 11.49
C VAL A 316 -26.44 15.22 12.50
N ARG A 317 -26.23 14.03 13.11
CA ARG A 317 -27.17 13.37 14.03
C ARG A 317 -26.48 12.83 15.27
#